data_927ef1002bb085245e371800690d887e
#
_entry.id   927ef1002bb085245e371800690d887e
#
_cell.length_a   1.000
_cell.length_b   1.000
_cell.length_c   1.000
_cell.angle_alpha   90.00
_cell.angle_beta   90.00
_cell.angle_gamma   90.00
#
_symmetry.space_group_name_H-M   'P 1'
#
loop_
_entity.id
_entity.type
_entity.pdbx_description
1 polymer ?
#
loop_
_entity_poly.entity_id
_entity_poly.type
_entity_poly.pdbx_seq_one_letter_code
_entity_poly.pdbx_strand_id
1 'polypeptide(L)'
;MEQYETLFSRVYQDLKGRIVTGQLPAGSDFPSIQRLRQEYQIGFRTAKEVTVRLREDGYIASRDRKPPQVCWEGGMPAALAVLSHRGHLSELYDALAVVMPLLSSFASQTCDMRLLPCYEQTKRAMHRGIKPHEWGLMPRLCRELFQACGNPLFSEVYARFNRYSHLPFFFACDDSPLLAQMDRYGDFFAALENRNIQEKYNWLTASYLRTADAVRMSLRRLEAEYRDVALPPAEPFQWKSLYGCDPIYIQITQDLITKINTGVYPLEQYLPHEAELAKAYGVSLTTVRKALAELRWLGYCRTLNVKGSIAQRRSIEPARRTV
;
A
#
# COMPACT_ATOMS: atom_id res chain seq x y z
N MET A 1 4.99 -0.44 24.70
CA MET A 1 4.46 -1.72 24.16
C MET A 1 3.92 -1.39 22.77
N GLU A 2 4.63 -1.74 21.72
CA GLU A 2 4.09 -1.64 20.36
C GLU A 2 2.89 -2.57 20.25
N GLN A 3 1.72 -2.03 20.02
CA GLN A 3 0.52 -2.79 19.72
C GLN A 3 0.69 -3.41 18.33
N TYR A 4 0.81 -4.73 18.25
CA TYR A 4 0.83 -5.45 16.98
C TYR A 4 -0.47 -5.17 16.23
N GLU A 5 -0.36 -4.49 15.12
CA GLU A 5 -1.50 -4.14 14.27
C GLU A 5 -2.07 -5.42 13.65
N THR A 6 -3.35 -5.70 13.88
CA THR A 6 -3.99 -6.88 13.32
C THR A 6 -4.15 -6.77 11.81
N LEU A 7 -4.19 -7.89 11.11
CA LEU A 7 -4.45 -7.94 9.66
C LEU A 7 -5.77 -7.25 9.29
N PHE A 8 -6.80 -7.39 10.14
CA PHE A 8 -8.06 -6.66 10.01
C PHE A 8 -7.83 -5.14 10.07
N SER A 9 -7.14 -4.64 11.09
CA SER A 9 -6.89 -3.22 11.27
C SER A 9 -6.14 -2.61 10.08
N ARG A 10 -5.12 -3.30 9.59
CA ARG A 10 -4.33 -2.85 8.43
C ARG A 10 -5.16 -2.75 7.16
N VAL A 11 -5.91 -3.80 6.83
CA VAL A 11 -6.76 -3.82 5.63
C VAL A 11 -7.88 -2.80 5.73
N TYR A 12 -8.47 -2.65 6.93
CA TYR A 12 -9.49 -1.64 7.18
C TYR A 12 -8.92 -0.22 6.97
N GLN A 13 -7.77 0.10 7.59
CA GLN A 13 -7.14 1.42 7.47
C GLN A 13 -6.71 1.73 6.04
N ASP A 14 -6.19 0.73 5.31
CA ASP A 14 -5.84 0.91 3.90
C ASP A 14 -7.07 1.21 3.03
N LEU A 15 -8.12 0.41 3.13
CA LEU A 15 -9.34 0.62 2.36
C LEU A 15 -10.03 1.93 2.73
N LYS A 16 -10.09 2.27 4.02
CA LYS A 16 -10.54 3.59 4.50
C LYS A 16 -9.70 4.70 3.89
N GLY A 17 -8.36 4.58 3.93
CA GLY A 17 -7.45 5.52 3.31
C GLY A 17 -7.73 5.70 1.82
N ARG A 18 -7.92 4.62 1.07
CA ARG A 18 -8.25 4.66 -0.37
C ARG A 18 -9.59 5.33 -0.68
N ILE A 19 -10.58 5.21 0.19
CA ILE A 19 -11.86 5.90 0.07
C ILE A 19 -11.67 7.40 0.37
N VAL A 20 -11.08 7.72 1.52
CA VAL A 20 -10.87 9.10 1.97
C VAL A 20 -10.01 9.89 0.98
N THR A 21 -9.07 9.22 0.33
CA THR A 21 -8.15 9.82 -0.65
C THR A 21 -8.67 9.81 -2.08
N GLY A 22 -9.87 9.28 -2.32
CA GLY A 22 -10.46 9.20 -3.66
C GLY A 22 -9.89 8.12 -4.58
N GLN A 23 -8.99 7.24 -4.12
CA GLN A 23 -8.58 6.04 -4.88
C GLN A 23 -9.75 5.10 -5.15
N LEU A 24 -10.68 5.06 -4.21
CA LEU A 24 -12.00 4.47 -4.35
C LEU A 24 -13.00 5.63 -4.27
N PRO A 25 -13.32 6.29 -5.40
CA PRO A 25 -14.09 7.52 -5.38
C PRO A 25 -15.56 7.26 -5.03
N ALA A 26 -16.23 8.29 -4.49
CA ALA A 26 -17.66 8.25 -4.24
C ALA A 26 -18.43 7.84 -5.51
N GLY A 27 -19.45 7.01 -5.35
CA GLY A 27 -20.22 6.46 -6.46
C GLY A 27 -19.59 5.26 -7.16
N SER A 28 -18.33 4.93 -6.91
CA SER A 28 -17.68 3.75 -7.49
C SER A 28 -18.10 2.44 -6.80
N ASP A 29 -17.94 1.33 -7.49
CA ASP A 29 -18.14 0.00 -6.93
C ASP A 29 -16.99 -0.34 -5.95
N PHE A 30 -17.35 -0.74 -4.74
CA PHE A 30 -16.39 -1.24 -3.77
C PHE A 30 -15.90 -2.64 -4.18
N PRO A 31 -14.63 -2.99 -3.98
CA PRO A 31 -14.09 -4.30 -4.35
C PRO A 31 -14.88 -5.46 -3.72
N SER A 32 -15.13 -6.51 -4.51
CA SER A 32 -15.79 -7.72 -4.00
C SER A 32 -14.94 -8.43 -2.93
N ILE A 33 -15.58 -9.22 -2.07
CA ILE A 33 -14.90 -10.05 -1.06
C ILE A 33 -13.81 -10.92 -1.70
N GLN A 34 -14.08 -11.51 -2.86
CA GLN A 34 -13.09 -12.33 -3.58
C GLN A 34 -11.89 -11.50 -4.02
N ARG A 35 -12.11 -10.30 -4.54
CA ARG A 35 -11.03 -9.39 -4.95
C ARG A 35 -10.20 -8.93 -3.76
N LEU A 36 -10.83 -8.59 -2.62
CA LEU A 36 -10.13 -8.25 -1.39
C LEU A 36 -9.25 -9.40 -0.89
N ARG A 37 -9.77 -10.63 -0.95
CA ARG A 37 -9.00 -11.82 -0.57
C ARG A 37 -7.74 -11.99 -1.43
N GLN A 38 -7.85 -11.78 -2.72
CA GLN A 38 -6.72 -11.87 -3.66
C GLN A 38 -5.72 -10.72 -3.47
N GLU A 39 -6.23 -9.50 -3.33
CA GLU A 39 -5.41 -8.30 -3.23
C GLU A 39 -4.61 -8.24 -1.91
N TYR A 40 -5.24 -8.62 -0.79
CA TYR A 40 -4.63 -8.55 0.54
C TYR A 40 -4.16 -9.89 1.09
N GLN A 41 -4.30 -10.98 0.34
CA GLN A 41 -3.95 -12.33 0.76
C GLN A 41 -4.61 -12.73 2.10
N ILE A 42 -5.90 -12.39 2.28
CA ILE A 42 -6.67 -12.58 3.51
C ILE A 42 -7.76 -13.65 3.38
N GLY A 43 -8.16 -14.21 4.53
CA GLY A 43 -9.29 -15.14 4.59
C GLY A 43 -10.64 -14.46 4.31
N PHE A 44 -11.64 -15.27 3.92
CA PHE A 44 -13.01 -14.80 3.66
C PHE A 44 -13.61 -14.05 4.85
N ARG A 45 -13.38 -14.55 6.06
CA ARG A 45 -13.89 -13.95 7.30
C ARG A 45 -13.35 -12.53 7.48
N THR A 46 -12.05 -12.33 7.39
CA THR A 46 -11.41 -11.02 7.52
C THR A 46 -11.90 -10.04 6.46
N ALA A 47 -11.99 -10.47 5.19
CA ALA A 47 -12.49 -9.63 4.11
C ALA A 47 -13.96 -9.20 4.36
N LYS A 48 -14.79 -10.13 4.85
CA LYS A 48 -16.20 -9.85 5.21
C LYS A 48 -16.29 -8.87 6.40
N GLU A 49 -15.53 -9.11 7.47
CA GLU A 49 -15.51 -8.26 8.67
C GLU A 49 -15.08 -6.82 8.32
N VAL A 50 -14.04 -6.64 7.51
CA VAL A 50 -13.61 -5.32 7.03
C VAL A 50 -14.70 -4.62 6.22
N THR A 51 -15.36 -5.35 5.31
CA THR A 51 -16.46 -4.79 4.50
C THR A 51 -17.64 -4.38 5.36
N VAL A 52 -17.99 -5.19 6.37
CA VAL A 52 -19.06 -4.86 7.33
C VAL A 52 -18.70 -3.60 8.11
N ARG A 53 -17.47 -3.51 8.62
CA ARG A 53 -17.01 -2.36 9.40
C ARG A 53 -17.00 -1.07 8.60
N LEU A 54 -16.50 -1.09 7.35
CA LEU A 54 -16.54 0.07 6.46
C LEU A 54 -17.98 0.54 6.18
N ARG A 55 -18.94 -0.38 6.16
CA ARG A 55 -20.36 -0.04 6.00
C ARG A 55 -20.94 0.58 7.26
N GLU A 56 -20.66 0.00 8.43
CA GLU A 56 -21.08 0.55 9.73
C GLU A 56 -20.53 1.96 9.96
N ASP A 57 -19.29 2.20 9.54
CA ASP A 57 -18.64 3.49 9.63
C ASP A 57 -19.07 4.49 8.53
N GLY A 58 -19.99 4.09 7.63
CA GLY A 58 -20.59 4.97 6.62
C GLY A 58 -19.72 5.24 5.37
N TYR A 59 -18.65 4.48 5.15
CA TYR A 59 -17.80 4.65 3.96
C TYR A 59 -18.39 4.00 2.71
N ILE A 60 -19.16 2.92 2.86
CA ILE A 60 -19.79 2.18 1.77
C ILE A 60 -21.25 1.85 2.09
N ALA A 61 -22.09 1.81 1.07
CA ALA A 61 -23.49 1.41 1.17
C ALA A 61 -23.77 0.11 0.42
N SER A 62 -24.66 -0.72 0.97
CA SER A 62 -25.16 -1.91 0.26
C SER A 62 -26.09 -1.51 -0.88
N ARG A 63 -26.02 -2.27 -1.98
CA ARG A 63 -26.99 -2.19 -3.08
C ARG A 63 -27.57 -3.56 -3.35
N ASP A 64 -28.85 -3.59 -3.69
CA ASP A 64 -29.49 -4.85 -4.00
C ASP A 64 -28.88 -5.48 -5.25
N ARG A 65 -28.46 -6.75 -5.13
CA ARG A 65 -27.85 -7.57 -6.21
C ARG A 65 -26.65 -6.95 -6.93
N LYS A 66 -26.01 -5.92 -6.35
CA LYS A 66 -24.81 -5.26 -6.89
C LYS A 66 -23.70 -5.19 -5.83
N PRO A 67 -22.43 -5.00 -6.24
CA PRO A 67 -21.37 -4.71 -5.30
C PRO A 67 -21.73 -3.50 -4.42
N PRO A 68 -21.25 -3.43 -3.15
CA PRO A 68 -21.39 -2.24 -2.35
C PRO A 68 -20.81 -1.01 -3.09
N GLN A 69 -21.39 0.14 -2.83
CA GLN A 69 -20.94 1.40 -3.43
C GLN A 69 -20.23 2.26 -2.40
N VAL A 70 -19.17 2.94 -2.81
CA VAL A 70 -18.53 3.98 -1.99
C VAL A 70 -19.49 5.17 -1.89
N CYS A 71 -19.87 5.56 -0.67
CA CYS A 71 -20.83 6.64 -0.42
C CYS A 71 -20.22 7.82 0.35
N TRP A 72 -18.94 7.74 0.70
CA TRP A 72 -18.28 8.84 1.39
C TRP A 72 -17.87 9.94 0.40
N GLU A 73 -18.42 11.14 0.58
CA GLU A 73 -18.29 12.24 -0.38
C GLU A 73 -17.13 13.21 -0.10
N GLY A 74 -16.42 13.05 1.00
CA GLY A 74 -15.33 13.98 1.37
C GLY A 74 -15.78 15.22 2.12
N GLY A 75 -15.16 16.36 1.86
CA GLY A 75 -15.43 17.63 2.53
C GLY A 75 -14.32 18.06 3.48
N MET A 76 -14.65 18.93 4.46
CA MET A 76 -13.68 19.44 5.44
C MET A 76 -12.84 18.33 6.13
N PRO A 77 -13.39 17.19 6.57
CA PRO A 77 -12.58 16.09 7.13
C PRO A 77 -11.51 15.57 6.17
N ALA A 78 -11.80 15.54 4.88
CA ALA A 78 -10.85 15.10 3.88
C ALA A 78 -9.75 16.14 3.62
N ALA A 79 -10.09 17.43 3.57
CA ALA A 79 -9.11 18.51 3.49
C ALA A 79 -8.15 18.49 4.69
N LEU A 80 -8.68 18.32 5.91
CA LEU A 80 -7.86 18.18 7.11
C LEU A 80 -6.96 16.94 7.07
N ALA A 81 -7.44 15.81 6.52
CA ALA A 81 -6.63 14.62 6.33
C ALA A 81 -5.46 14.86 5.34
N VAL A 82 -5.68 15.60 4.25
CA VAL A 82 -4.60 16.01 3.34
C VAL A 82 -3.62 16.92 4.05
N LEU A 83 -4.12 17.92 4.77
CA LEU A 83 -3.29 18.90 5.47
C LEU A 83 -2.48 18.29 6.61
N SER A 84 -2.97 17.22 7.26
CA SER A 84 -2.18 16.46 8.24
C SER A 84 -0.94 15.77 7.62
N HIS A 85 -1.00 15.47 6.32
CA HIS A 85 0.10 14.84 5.60
C HIS A 85 0.93 15.82 4.74
N ARG A 86 0.71 17.14 4.85
CA ARG A 86 1.31 18.15 3.94
C ARG A 86 2.83 18.10 3.84
N GLY A 87 3.53 17.89 4.95
CA GLY A 87 5.00 17.75 4.96
C GLY A 87 5.46 16.52 4.16
N HIS A 88 4.82 15.39 4.42
CA HIS A 88 5.14 14.15 3.72
C HIS A 88 4.82 14.18 2.25
N LEU A 89 3.73 14.84 1.83
CA LEU A 89 3.35 14.89 0.43
C LEU A 89 4.44 15.60 -0.37
N SER A 90 5.05 16.65 0.15
CA SER A 90 6.18 17.31 -0.51
C SER A 90 7.38 16.36 -0.65
N GLU A 91 7.81 15.74 0.45
CA GLU A 91 8.92 14.78 0.46
C GLU A 91 8.64 13.56 -0.43
N LEU A 92 7.39 13.05 -0.40
CA LEU A 92 6.96 11.95 -1.24
C LEU A 92 7.08 12.27 -2.72
N TYR A 93 6.63 13.46 -3.16
CA TYR A 93 6.69 13.84 -4.57
C TYR A 93 8.11 14.13 -5.03
N ASP A 94 9.00 14.61 -4.16
CA ASP A 94 10.43 14.70 -4.44
C ASP A 94 11.04 13.32 -4.69
N ALA A 95 10.72 12.35 -3.84
CA ALA A 95 11.17 10.97 -4.01
C ALA A 95 10.56 10.31 -5.27
N LEU A 96 9.28 10.55 -5.54
CA LEU A 96 8.60 10.05 -6.76
C LEU A 96 9.24 10.57 -8.03
N ALA A 97 9.64 11.86 -8.06
CA ALA A 97 10.29 12.46 -9.23
C ALA A 97 11.65 11.82 -9.57
N VAL A 98 12.31 11.20 -8.57
CA VAL A 98 13.58 10.48 -8.76
C VAL A 98 13.35 9.00 -9.08
N VAL A 99 12.52 8.33 -8.31
CA VAL A 99 12.40 6.86 -8.34
C VAL A 99 11.46 6.37 -9.45
N MET A 100 10.32 7.03 -9.63
CA MET A 100 9.28 6.53 -10.53
C MET A 100 9.63 6.60 -12.02
N PRO A 101 10.32 7.64 -12.53
CA PRO A 101 10.76 7.64 -13.93
C PRO A 101 11.61 6.42 -14.27
N LEU A 102 12.53 6.06 -13.38
CA LEU A 102 13.42 4.92 -13.57
C LEU A 102 12.62 3.61 -13.56
N LEU A 103 11.84 3.37 -12.52
CA LEU A 103 11.05 2.15 -12.38
C LEU A 103 10.04 1.98 -13.53
N SER A 104 9.31 3.04 -13.89
CA SER A 104 8.32 3.00 -14.97
C SER A 104 8.96 2.76 -16.33
N SER A 105 10.16 3.33 -16.57
CA SER A 105 10.91 3.11 -17.79
C SER A 105 11.30 1.65 -17.96
N PHE A 106 11.80 1.02 -16.90
CA PHE A 106 12.13 -0.42 -16.94
C PHE A 106 10.88 -1.29 -17.01
N ALA A 107 9.87 -1.07 -16.19
CA ALA A 107 8.66 -1.87 -16.18
C ALA A 107 7.97 -1.89 -17.55
N SER A 108 7.89 -0.74 -18.23
CA SER A 108 7.26 -0.64 -19.55
C SER A 108 8.08 -1.27 -20.69
N GLN A 109 9.30 -1.71 -20.45
CA GLN A 109 10.09 -2.51 -21.41
C GLN A 109 9.91 -4.01 -21.24
N THR A 110 9.49 -4.44 -20.06
CA THR A 110 9.35 -5.86 -19.72
C THR A 110 8.00 -6.44 -20.11
N CYS A 111 7.00 -5.60 -20.36
CA CYS A 111 5.68 -6.02 -20.81
C CYS A 111 5.09 -5.05 -21.84
N ASP A 112 4.24 -5.57 -22.71
CA ASP A 112 3.41 -4.73 -23.59
C ASP A 112 2.22 -4.18 -22.78
N MET A 113 2.27 -2.90 -22.48
CA MET A 113 1.22 -2.24 -21.68
C MET A 113 -0.18 -2.34 -22.30
N ARG A 114 -0.28 -2.47 -23.63
CA ARG A 114 -1.54 -2.62 -24.36
C ARG A 114 -2.29 -3.91 -23.98
N LEU A 115 -1.57 -4.88 -23.41
CA LEU A 115 -2.14 -6.13 -22.91
C LEU A 115 -2.67 -6.03 -21.47
N LEU A 116 -2.43 -4.90 -20.79
CA LEU A 116 -2.91 -4.72 -19.43
C LEU A 116 -4.43 -4.52 -19.40
N PRO A 117 -5.15 -5.16 -18.46
CA PRO A 117 -6.62 -5.18 -18.44
C PRO A 117 -7.28 -3.81 -18.42
N CYS A 118 -6.65 -2.80 -17.79
CA CYS A 118 -7.23 -1.46 -17.72
C CYS A 118 -6.62 -0.45 -18.71
N TYR A 119 -5.70 -0.87 -19.58
CA TYR A 119 -4.97 0.03 -20.48
C TYR A 119 -5.91 0.87 -21.36
N GLU A 120 -6.76 0.22 -22.17
CA GLU A 120 -7.67 0.88 -23.10
C GLU A 120 -8.71 1.78 -22.40
N GLN A 121 -9.19 1.34 -21.23
CA GLN A 121 -10.12 2.16 -20.45
C GLN A 121 -9.42 3.43 -19.95
N THR A 122 -8.22 3.30 -19.42
CA THR A 122 -7.43 4.41 -18.88
C THR A 122 -7.04 5.38 -19.99
N LYS A 123 -6.54 4.87 -21.12
CA LYS A 123 -6.16 5.68 -22.29
C LYS A 123 -7.35 6.52 -22.79
N ARG A 124 -8.52 5.91 -22.98
CA ARG A 124 -9.74 6.62 -23.42
C ARG A 124 -10.19 7.68 -22.41
N ALA A 125 -10.14 7.38 -21.10
CA ALA A 125 -10.50 8.35 -20.07
C ALA A 125 -9.57 9.56 -20.08
N MET A 126 -8.26 9.35 -20.24
CA MET A 126 -7.26 10.44 -20.29
C MET A 126 -7.44 11.31 -21.53
N HIS A 127 -7.68 10.72 -22.72
CA HIS A 127 -7.86 11.50 -23.96
C HIS A 127 -9.12 12.37 -23.99
N ARG A 128 -10.20 11.98 -23.32
CA ARG A 128 -11.43 12.78 -23.26
C ARG A 128 -11.54 13.72 -22.07
N GLY A 129 -10.53 13.77 -21.22
CA GLY A 129 -10.57 14.39 -19.89
C GLY A 129 -11.08 13.41 -18.82
N ILE A 130 -10.25 13.18 -17.83
CA ILE A 130 -10.57 12.26 -16.74
C ILE A 130 -11.62 12.86 -15.81
N LYS A 131 -12.63 12.06 -15.47
CA LYS A 131 -13.65 12.47 -14.50
C LYS A 131 -13.25 12.09 -13.07
N PRO A 132 -13.76 12.76 -12.01
CA PRO A 132 -13.38 12.46 -10.63
C PRO A 132 -13.51 10.98 -10.25
N HIS A 133 -14.57 10.28 -10.67
CA HIS A 133 -14.78 8.86 -10.40
C HIS A 133 -13.81 7.94 -11.17
N GLU A 134 -13.03 8.46 -12.09
CA GLU A 134 -12.05 7.74 -12.91
C GLU A 134 -10.61 7.95 -12.44
N TRP A 135 -10.37 8.81 -11.45
CA TRP A 135 -9.02 9.11 -10.95
C TRP A 135 -8.25 7.88 -10.45
N GLY A 136 -8.96 6.82 -10.09
CA GLY A 136 -8.36 5.54 -9.74
C GLY A 136 -7.78 4.73 -10.90
N LEU A 137 -8.05 5.12 -12.17
CA LEU A 137 -7.61 4.36 -13.36
C LEU A 137 -6.09 4.40 -13.55
N MET A 138 -5.46 5.57 -13.43
CA MET A 138 -4.01 5.69 -13.60
C MET A 138 -3.23 4.92 -12.52
N PRO A 139 -3.51 5.06 -11.22
CA PRO A 139 -2.91 4.22 -10.18
C PRO A 139 -3.12 2.73 -10.42
N ARG A 140 -4.27 2.34 -10.96
CA ARG A 140 -4.56 0.96 -11.30
C ARG A 140 -3.68 0.46 -12.46
N LEU A 141 -3.56 1.24 -13.54
CA LEU A 141 -2.70 0.91 -14.67
C LEU A 141 -1.23 0.74 -14.25
N CYS A 142 -0.72 1.68 -13.46
CA CYS A 142 0.63 1.58 -12.94
C CYS A 142 0.82 0.31 -12.07
N ARG A 143 -0.15 -0.04 -11.25
CA ARG A 143 -0.11 -1.28 -10.46
C ARG A 143 -0.07 -2.51 -11.36
N GLU A 144 -0.94 -2.58 -12.36
CA GLU A 144 -0.96 -3.68 -13.33
C GLU A 144 0.38 -3.78 -14.10
N LEU A 145 0.98 -2.64 -14.48
CA LEU A 145 2.29 -2.56 -15.12
C LEU A 145 3.39 -3.16 -14.24
N PHE A 146 3.47 -2.73 -12.98
CA PHE A 146 4.50 -3.23 -12.06
C PHE A 146 4.30 -4.70 -11.67
N GLN A 147 3.07 -5.18 -11.64
CA GLN A 147 2.77 -6.60 -11.43
C GLN A 147 3.20 -7.43 -12.66
N ALA A 148 2.94 -6.93 -13.87
CA ALA A 148 3.25 -7.63 -15.11
C ALA A 148 4.76 -7.72 -15.38
N CYS A 149 5.60 -6.84 -14.83
CA CYS A 149 7.05 -6.92 -15.01
C CYS A 149 7.72 -8.09 -14.28
N GLY A 150 6.97 -8.86 -13.48
CA GLY A 150 7.46 -10.09 -12.83
C GLY A 150 8.43 -9.86 -11.66
N ASN A 151 8.72 -8.61 -11.29
CA ASN A 151 9.56 -8.29 -10.14
C ASN A 151 8.69 -7.78 -8.97
N PRO A 152 8.48 -8.60 -7.91
CA PRO A 152 7.61 -8.22 -6.79
C PRO A 152 8.09 -6.98 -6.03
N LEU A 153 9.40 -6.68 -6.05
CA LEU A 153 9.94 -5.49 -5.41
C LEU A 153 9.46 -4.20 -6.08
N PHE A 154 9.26 -4.19 -7.40
CA PHE A 154 8.70 -3.04 -8.11
C PHE A 154 7.26 -2.76 -7.67
N SER A 155 6.45 -3.81 -7.54
CA SER A 155 5.09 -3.69 -7.02
C SER A 155 5.06 -3.17 -5.59
N GLU A 156 5.96 -3.65 -4.73
CA GLU A 156 6.08 -3.21 -3.33
C GLU A 156 6.48 -1.73 -3.24
N VAL A 157 7.52 -1.33 -3.98
CA VAL A 157 7.97 0.08 -4.01
C VAL A 157 6.86 0.99 -4.50
N TYR A 158 6.21 0.62 -5.63
CA TYR A 158 5.09 1.39 -6.16
C TYR A 158 3.95 1.52 -5.15
N ALA A 159 3.58 0.43 -4.50
CA ALA A 159 2.50 0.42 -3.52
C ALA A 159 2.74 1.37 -2.35
N ARG A 160 3.97 1.41 -1.86
CA ARG A 160 4.39 2.30 -0.76
C ARG A 160 4.29 3.76 -1.18
N PHE A 161 4.80 4.12 -2.35
CA PHE A 161 4.74 5.48 -2.86
C PHE A 161 3.30 5.90 -3.21
N ASN A 162 2.52 5.00 -3.80
CA ASN A 162 1.18 5.33 -4.27
C ASN A 162 0.16 5.57 -3.14
N ARG A 163 0.46 5.18 -1.91
CA ARG A 163 -0.48 5.28 -0.78
C ARG A 163 -1.05 6.68 -0.59
N TYR A 164 -0.23 7.71 -0.76
CA TYR A 164 -0.61 9.10 -0.54
C TYR A 164 -0.49 9.98 -1.80
N SER A 165 0.08 9.44 -2.88
CA SER A 165 0.42 10.24 -4.06
C SER A 165 -0.77 10.87 -4.78
N HIS A 166 -1.98 10.36 -4.60
CA HIS A 166 -3.19 10.90 -5.22
C HIS A 166 -4.04 11.76 -4.28
N LEU A 167 -3.68 11.88 -2.99
CA LEU A 167 -4.39 12.74 -2.05
C LEU A 167 -4.65 14.15 -2.57
N PRO A 168 -3.66 14.86 -3.14
CA PRO A 168 -3.86 16.21 -3.64
C PRO A 168 -4.84 16.30 -4.81
N PHE A 169 -4.96 15.24 -5.62
CA PHE A 169 -5.87 15.21 -6.78
C PHE A 169 -7.34 15.17 -6.37
N PHE A 170 -7.64 14.67 -5.18
CA PHE A 170 -9.00 14.65 -4.65
C PHE A 170 -9.62 16.05 -4.48
N PHE A 171 -8.76 17.06 -4.26
CA PHE A 171 -9.16 18.45 -4.07
C PHE A 171 -8.83 19.34 -5.29
N ALA A 172 -8.51 18.73 -6.43
CA ALA A 172 -8.29 19.49 -7.65
C ALA A 172 -9.60 20.17 -8.09
N CYS A 173 -9.57 21.48 -8.26
CA CYS A 173 -10.64 22.29 -8.82
C CYS A 173 -10.34 22.62 -10.29
N ASP A 174 -11.33 23.11 -11.04
CA ASP A 174 -11.24 23.32 -12.50
C ASP A 174 -10.04 24.14 -12.96
N ASP A 175 -9.56 25.07 -12.15
CA ASP A 175 -8.37 25.90 -12.41
C ASP A 175 -7.11 25.39 -11.67
N SER A 176 -7.16 24.19 -11.13
CA SER A 176 -6.06 23.61 -10.38
C SER A 176 -4.85 23.31 -11.27
N PRO A 177 -3.62 23.64 -10.81
CA PRO A 177 -2.40 23.19 -11.48
C PRO A 177 -2.31 21.68 -11.66
N LEU A 178 -2.97 20.91 -10.76
CA LEU A 178 -3.03 19.46 -10.86
C LEU A 178 -3.90 18.99 -12.02
N LEU A 179 -5.05 19.62 -12.27
CA LEU A 179 -5.88 19.32 -13.45
C LEU A 179 -5.15 19.64 -14.75
N ALA A 180 -4.48 20.80 -14.84
CA ALA A 180 -3.67 21.13 -16.00
C ALA A 180 -2.53 20.13 -16.25
N GLN A 181 -2.00 19.51 -15.18
CA GLN A 181 -1.03 18.43 -15.31
C GLN A 181 -1.71 17.12 -15.76
N MET A 182 -2.93 16.84 -15.33
CA MET A 182 -3.70 15.66 -15.73
C MET A 182 -4.08 15.70 -17.23
N ASP A 183 -4.35 16.85 -17.81
CA ASP A 183 -4.64 17.00 -19.24
C ASP A 183 -3.46 16.56 -20.12
N ARG A 184 -2.25 16.53 -19.57
CA ARG A 184 -1.05 16.03 -20.25
C ARG A 184 -0.82 14.52 -20.14
N TYR A 185 -1.70 13.79 -19.49
CA TYR A 185 -1.55 12.33 -19.38
C TYR A 185 -1.72 11.58 -20.71
N GLY A 186 -2.28 12.22 -21.74
CA GLY A 186 -2.21 11.71 -23.12
C GLY A 186 -0.77 11.49 -23.58
N ASP A 187 0.10 12.44 -23.28
CA ASP A 187 1.53 12.37 -23.56
C ASP A 187 2.24 11.30 -22.74
N PHE A 188 1.72 10.98 -21.55
CA PHE A 188 2.24 9.92 -20.70
C PHE A 188 2.17 8.53 -21.37
N PHE A 189 1.07 8.22 -22.06
CA PHE A 189 0.96 6.97 -22.82
C PHE A 189 1.96 6.94 -23.98
N ALA A 190 2.07 8.04 -24.74
CA ALA A 190 3.05 8.13 -25.80
C ALA A 190 4.48 7.96 -25.29
N ALA A 191 4.80 8.53 -24.12
CA ALA A 191 6.09 8.37 -23.48
C ALA A 191 6.35 6.94 -23.02
N LEU A 192 5.38 6.29 -22.39
CA LEU A 192 5.51 4.90 -21.94
C LEU A 192 5.62 3.91 -23.10
N GLU A 193 4.96 4.18 -24.23
CA GLU A 193 5.03 3.36 -25.45
C GLU A 193 6.33 3.61 -26.25
N ASN A 194 7.09 4.68 -25.98
CA ASN A 194 8.34 4.97 -26.63
C ASN A 194 9.37 3.86 -26.32
N ARG A 195 10.04 3.34 -27.36
CA ARG A 195 11.08 2.31 -27.24
C ARG A 195 12.42 2.86 -26.77
N ASN A 196 12.67 4.16 -26.95
CA ASN A 196 13.88 4.82 -26.46
C ASN A 196 13.78 5.06 -24.95
N ILE A 197 14.57 4.31 -24.19
CA ILE A 197 14.54 4.35 -22.71
C ILE A 197 14.96 5.73 -22.16
N GLN A 198 15.92 6.40 -22.81
CA GLN A 198 16.42 7.70 -22.36
C GLN A 198 15.39 8.79 -22.55
N GLU A 199 14.72 8.82 -23.71
CA GLU A 199 13.64 9.78 -24.00
C GLU A 199 12.47 9.56 -23.05
N LYS A 200 12.09 8.29 -22.84
CA LYS A 200 11.06 7.91 -21.88
C LYS A 200 11.40 8.39 -20.48
N TYR A 201 12.60 8.12 -20.01
CA TYR A 201 13.08 8.53 -18.70
C TYR A 201 13.06 10.06 -18.55
N ASN A 202 13.57 10.79 -19.52
CA ASN A 202 13.61 12.26 -19.51
C ASN A 202 12.21 12.84 -19.45
N TRP A 203 11.28 12.31 -20.25
CA TRP A 203 9.89 12.77 -20.26
C TRP A 203 9.19 12.50 -18.94
N LEU A 204 9.33 11.28 -18.40
CA LEU A 204 8.74 10.90 -17.12
C LEU A 204 9.31 11.78 -15.99
N THR A 205 10.62 11.99 -15.94
CA THR A 205 11.25 12.86 -14.94
C THR A 205 10.67 14.27 -14.98
N ALA A 206 10.60 14.88 -16.16
CA ALA A 206 9.99 16.21 -16.33
C ALA A 206 8.51 16.22 -15.91
N SER A 207 7.77 15.15 -16.19
CA SER A 207 6.36 15.02 -15.79
C SER A 207 6.19 14.92 -14.28
N TYR A 208 6.98 14.10 -13.60
CA TYR A 208 6.93 13.98 -12.15
C TYR A 208 7.37 15.26 -11.42
N LEU A 209 8.39 15.97 -11.93
CA LEU A 209 8.78 17.26 -11.38
C LEU A 209 7.66 18.30 -11.47
N ARG A 210 7.01 18.41 -12.64
CA ARG A 210 5.84 19.29 -12.81
C ARG A 210 4.69 18.91 -11.86
N THR A 211 4.46 17.61 -11.68
CA THR A 211 3.43 17.12 -10.76
C THR A 211 3.79 17.49 -9.30
N ALA A 212 5.05 17.36 -8.90
CA ALA A 212 5.51 17.77 -7.58
C ALA A 212 5.25 19.27 -7.33
N ASP A 213 5.55 20.12 -8.29
CA ASP A 213 5.28 21.55 -8.18
C ASP A 213 3.78 21.87 -8.12
N ALA A 214 2.98 21.21 -8.94
CA ALA A 214 1.52 21.36 -8.91
C ALA A 214 0.93 20.90 -7.55
N VAL A 215 1.44 19.84 -6.97
CA VAL A 215 1.04 19.39 -5.62
C VAL A 215 1.38 20.43 -4.57
N ARG A 216 2.60 20.99 -4.58
CA ARG A 216 2.99 22.04 -3.63
C ARG A 216 2.11 23.27 -3.74
N MET A 217 1.77 23.70 -4.98
CA MET A 217 0.86 24.82 -5.21
C MET A 217 -0.55 24.52 -4.68
N SER A 218 -1.06 23.31 -4.92
CA SER A 218 -2.39 22.90 -4.42
C SER A 218 -2.44 22.82 -2.91
N LEU A 219 -1.38 22.32 -2.25
CA LEU A 219 -1.28 22.31 -0.78
C LEU A 219 -1.28 23.72 -0.20
N ARG A 220 -0.53 24.65 -0.79
CA ARG A 220 -0.53 26.07 -0.36
C ARG A 220 -1.90 26.73 -0.50
N ARG A 221 -2.64 26.42 -1.59
CA ARG A 221 -4.03 26.91 -1.74
C ARG A 221 -4.92 26.36 -0.65
N LEU A 222 -4.84 25.06 -0.37
CA LEU A 222 -5.63 24.40 0.65
C LEU A 222 -5.29 24.93 2.05
N GLU A 223 -4.03 25.17 2.37
CA GLU A 223 -3.60 25.82 3.62
C GLU A 223 -4.18 27.24 3.75
N ALA A 224 -4.21 27.99 2.67
CA ALA A 224 -4.79 29.34 2.67
C ALA A 224 -6.31 29.33 2.85
N GLU A 225 -7.00 28.35 2.27
CA GLU A 225 -8.45 28.16 2.41
C GLU A 225 -8.85 27.82 3.86
N TYR A 226 -8.05 26.97 4.52
CA TYR A 226 -8.32 26.49 5.90
C TYR A 226 -7.43 27.17 6.96
N ARG A 227 -6.88 28.37 6.68
CA ARG A 227 -5.96 29.08 7.59
C ARG A 227 -6.51 29.38 8.97
N ASP A 228 -7.84 29.52 9.08
CA ASP A 228 -8.52 29.85 10.33
C ASP A 228 -8.99 28.60 11.11
N VAL A 229 -8.68 27.40 10.57
CA VAL A 229 -8.98 26.11 11.20
C VAL A 229 -7.73 25.59 11.88
N ALA A 230 -7.86 25.13 13.11
CA ALA A 230 -6.77 24.46 13.82
C ALA A 230 -6.37 23.18 13.04
N LEU A 231 -5.23 23.22 12.37
CA LEU A 231 -4.74 22.07 11.61
C LEU A 231 -4.24 20.98 12.56
N PRO A 232 -4.52 19.70 12.25
CA PRO A 232 -3.93 18.60 13.01
C PRO A 232 -2.39 18.64 12.88
N PRO A 233 -1.66 18.16 13.89
CA PRO A 233 -0.21 18.03 13.79
C PRO A 233 0.16 17.20 12.57
N ALA A 234 1.24 17.56 11.89
CA ALA A 234 1.73 16.79 10.75
C ALA A 234 2.16 15.40 11.24
N GLU A 235 1.55 14.37 10.68
CA GLU A 235 1.94 12.99 11.01
C GLU A 235 3.31 12.65 10.39
N PRO A 236 4.21 11.99 11.13
CA PRO A 236 5.48 11.55 10.57
C PRO A 236 5.28 10.47 9.50
N PHE A 237 6.07 10.48 8.44
CA PHE A 237 6.01 9.45 7.40
C PHE A 237 6.32 8.08 7.98
N GLN A 238 5.41 7.14 7.81
CA GLN A 238 5.61 5.76 8.24
C GLN A 238 5.52 4.83 7.03
N TRP A 239 6.61 4.13 6.76
CA TRP A 239 6.59 3.02 5.84
C TRP A 239 5.76 1.87 6.42
N LYS A 240 4.48 1.82 6.06
CA LYS A 240 3.66 0.64 6.34
C LYS A 240 3.58 -0.18 5.05
N SER A 241 4.07 -1.42 5.08
CA SER A 241 3.87 -2.33 3.95
C SER A 241 2.37 -2.60 3.79
N LEU A 242 1.84 -2.34 2.60
CA LEU A 242 0.43 -2.58 2.27
C LEU A 242 0.25 -3.95 1.61
N TYR A 243 1.30 -4.44 0.98
CA TYR A 243 1.32 -5.72 0.28
C TYR A 243 2.12 -6.72 1.10
N GLY A 244 1.55 -7.90 1.27
CA GLY A 244 2.13 -8.91 2.12
C GLY A 244 2.14 -8.44 3.58
N CYS A 245 0.98 -8.03 4.09
CA CYS A 245 0.78 -8.00 5.53
C CYS A 245 1.01 -9.43 6.00
N ASP A 246 2.24 -9.71 6.38
CA ASP A 246 2.55 -11.00 6.97
C ASP A 246 1.51 -11.26 8.06
N PRO A 247 0.90 -12.44 8.06
CA PRO A 247 0.03 -12.83 9.15
C PRO A 247 0.72 -12.55 10.49
N ILE A 248 -0.02 -12.17 11.52
CA ILE A 248 0.56 -11.76 12.81
C ILE A 248 1.58 -12.78 13.35
N TYR A 249 1.38 -14.06 13.06
CA TYR A 249 2.34 -15.10 13.44
C TYR A 249 3.67 -14.99 12.70
N ILE A 250 3.70 -14.53 11.45
CA ILE A 250 4.94 -14.26 10.70
C ILE A 250 5.67 -13.05 11.28
N GLN A 251 4.95 -11.98 11.63
CA GLN A 251 5.53 -10.81 12.29
C GLN A 251 6.19 -11.19 13.61
N ILE A 252 5.52 -12.02 14.41
CA ILE A 252 6.06 -12.57 15.65
C ILE A 252 7.30 -13.42 15.36
N THR A 253 7.26 -14.25 14.31
CA THR A 253 8.42 -15.05 13.90
C THR A 253 9.63 -14.17 13.56
N GLN A 254 9.43 -13.10 12.81
CA GLN A 254 10.48 -12.15 12.42
C GLN A 254 11.06 -11.44 13.65
N ASP A 255 10.22 -11.01 14.59
CA ASP A 255 10.67 -10.41 15.85
C ASP A 255 11.46 -11.39 16.70
N LEU A 256 11.00 -12.63 16.81
CA LEU A 256 11.73 -13.70 17.51
C LEU A 256 13.09 -13.98 16.86
N ILE A 257 13.16 -14.02 15.52
CA ILE A 257 14.43 -14.15 14.79
C ILE A 257 15.37 -12.99 15.12
N THR A 258 14.86 -11.76 15.12
CA THR A 258 15.65 -10.57 15.47
C THR A 258 16.18 -10.68 16.90
N LYS A 259 15.33 -11.06 17.86
CA LYS A 259 15.72 -11.24 19.28
C LYS A 259 16.76 -12.35 19.49
N ILE A 260 16.68 -13.42 18.70
CA ILE A 260 17.70 -14.48 18.70
C ILE A 260 19.01 -13.97 18.10
N ASN A 261 18.97 -13.30 16.97
CA ASN A 261 20.16 -12.79 16.29
C ASN A 261 20.85 -11.68 17.06
N THR A 262 20.13 -10.87 17.81
CA THR A 262 20.67 -9.81 18.68
C THR A 262 21.06 -10.29 20.07
N GLY A 263 20.85 -11.57 20.40
CA GLY A 263 21.20 -12.14 21.68
C GLY A 263 20.24 -11.84 22.83
N VAL A 264 19.10 -11.20 22.57
CA VAL A 264 18.02 -11.02 23.56
C VAL A 264 17.50 -12.38 24.03
N TYR A 265 17.42 -13.33 23.10
CA TYR A 265 17.24 -14.75 23.41
C TYR A 265 18.54 -15.48 23.06
N PRO A 266 19.36 -15.83 24.06
CA PRO A 266 20.66 -16.48 23.83
C PRO A 266 20.50 -17.85 23.16
N LEU A 267 21.46 -18.21 22.31
CA LEU A 267 21.49 -19.52 21.68
C LEU A 267 21.59 -20.64 22.75
N GLU A 268 21.02 -21.80 22.43
CA GLU A 268 20.96 -22.99 23.31
C GLU A 268 20.20 -22.76 24.63
N GLN A 269 19.46 -21.65 24.74
CA GLN A 269 18.56 -21.39 25.86
C GLN A 269 17.09 -21.50 25.47
N TYR A 270 16.23 -21.73 26.45
CA TYR A 270 14.81 -21.80 26.25
C TYR A 270 14.23 -20.45 25.85
N LEU A 271 13.41 -20.45 24.82
CA LEU A 271 12.51 -19.34 24.53
C LEU A 271 11.43 -19.25 25.63
N PRO A 272 10.83 -18.08 25.86
CA PRO A 272 9.71 -17.95 26.78
C PRO A 272 8.58 -18.94 26.45
N HIS A 273 7.85 -19.40 27.47
CA HIS A 273 6.72 -20.30 27.25
C HIS A 273 5.63 -19.68 26.36
N GLU A 274 4.88 -20.56 25.67
CA GLU A 274 3.81 -20.12 24.77
C GLU A 274 2.83 -19.11 25.43
N ALA A 275 2.49 -19.31 26.71
CA ALA A 275 1.63 -18.41 27.47
C ALA A 275 2.26 -17.03 27.71
N GLU A 276 3.56 -17.00 27.98
CA GLU A 276 4.31 -15.75 28.17
C GLU A 276 4.42 -14.98 26.86
N LEU A 277 4.73 -15.68 25.77
CA LEU A 277 4.75 -15.10 24.42
C LEU A 277 3.36 -14.58 24.03
N ALA A 278 2.29 -15.36 24.31
CA ALA A 278 0.93 -14.94 24.03
C ALA A 278 0.57 -13.64 24.77
N LYS A 279 0.97 -13.53 26.03
CA LYS A 279 0.79 -12.33 26.84
C LYS A 279 1.65 -11.17 26.34
N ALA A 280 2.93 -11.42 26.03
CA ALA A 280 3.87 -10.40 25.56
C ALA A 280 3.46 -9.78 24.21
N TYR A 281 2.93 -10.60 23.29
CA TYR A 281 2.48 -10.16 21.96
C TYR A 281 0.99 -9.80 21.91
N GLY A 282 0.22 -10.00 22.97
CA GLY A 282 -1.21 -9.71 23.00
C GLY A 282 -2.03 -10.58 22.03
N VAL A 283 -1.66 -11.84 21.83
CA VAL A 283 -2.27 -12.75 20.84
C VAL A 283 -2.72 -14.07 21.45
N SER A 284 -3.48 -14.87 20.68
CA SER A 284 -3.90 -16.19 21.11
C SER A 284 -2.74 -17.20 21.14
N LEU A 285 -2.83 -18.24 22.00
CA LEU A 285 -1.89 -19.37 22.01
C LEU A 285 -1.75 -20.03 20.62
N THR A 286 -2.84 -20.11 19.86
CA THR A 286 -2.82 -20.67 18.50
C THR A 286 -1.93 -19.85 17.56
N THR A 287 -1.93 -18.52 17.70
CA THR A 287 -1.07 -17.63 16.92
C THR A 287 0.40 -17.83 17.29
N VAL A 288 0.71 -17.93 18.59
CA VAL A 288 2.07 -18.21 19.07
C VAL A 288 2.57 -19.57 18.57
N ARG A 289 1.74 -20.61 18.64
CA ARG A 289 2.10 -21.94 18.13
C ARG A 289 2.44 -21.92 16.64
N LYS A 290 1.68 -21.16 15.84
CA LYS A 290 2.00 -20.98 14.43
C LYS A 290 3.34 -20.27 14.24
N ALA A 291 3.61 -19.21 15.02
CA ALA A 291 4.88 -18.48 14.96
C ALA A 291 6.07 -19.39 15.35
N LEU A 292 5.94 -20.19 16.42
CA LEU A 292 6.98 -21.12 16.82
C LEU A 292 7.17 -22.27 15.82
N ALA A 293 6.09 -22.73 15.17
CA ALA A 293 6.19 -23.72 14.10
C ALA A 293 6.97 -23.18 12.91
N GLU A 294 6.71 -21.95 12.51
CA GLU A 294 7.43 -21.24 11.43
C GLU A 294 8.89 -21.01 11.82
N LEU A 295 9.14 -20.53 13.04
CA LEU A 295 10.48 -20.33 13.58
C LEU A 295 11.32 -21.62 13.55
N ARG A 296 10.67 -22.74 13.85
CA ARG A 296 11.28 -24.07 13.79
C ARG A 296 11.57 -24.50 12.36
N TRP A 297 10.61 -24.31 11.46
CA TRP A 297 10.78 -24.62 10.05
C TRP A 297 11.93 -23.81 9.42
N LEU A 298 12.08 -22.55 9.83
CA LEU A 298 13.18 -21.69 9.43
C LEU A 298 14.53 -22.04 10.11
N GLY A 299 14.54 -22.98 11.06
CA GLY A 299 15.75 -23.45 11.71
C GLY A 299 16.29 -22.58 12.84
N TYR A 300 15.49 -21.65 13.37
CA TYR A 300 15.89 -20.77 14.48
C TYR A 300 15.51 -21.31 15.87
N CYS A 301 14.73 -22.34 15.95
CA CYS A 301 14.49 -23.06 17.20
C CYS A 301 14.28 -24.56 16.98
N ARG A 302 14.47 -25.32 18.03
CA ARG A 302 14.14 -26.76 18.11
C ARG A 302 13.31 -27.04 19.35
N THR A 303 12.39 -27.99 19.26
CA THR A 303 11.58 -28.42 20.41
C THR A 303 12.30 -29.52 21.14
N LEU A 304 12.45 -29.41 22.46
CA LEU A 304 12.79 -30.52 23.33
C LEU A 304 11.51 -31.01 24.00
N ASN A 305 11.26 -32.31 23.87
CA ASN A 305 10.06 -32.98 24.35
C ASN A 305 9.54 -32.43 25.69
N VAL A 306 8.28 -31.96 25.68
CA VAL A 306 7.51 -31.43 26.84
C VAL A 306 8.13 -30.19 27.53
N LYS A 307 9.42 -29.85 27.31
CA LYS A 307 10.15 -28.78 28.02
C LYS A 307 10.13 -27.40 27.34
N GLY A 308 9.73 -27.32 26.08
CA GLY A 308 9.67 -26.05 25.37
C GLY A 308 10.54 -25.98 24.10
N SER A 309 10.72 -24.79 23.57
CA SER A 309 11.55 -24.52 22.39
C SER A 309 12.87 -23.87 22.80
N ILE A 310 13.98 -24.30 22.22
CA ILE A 310 15.31 -23.76 22.44
C ILE A 310 15.73 -22.97 21.22
N ALA A 311 16.27 -21.74 21.42
CA ALA A 311 16.83 -20.91 20.37
C ALA A 311 18.10 -21.57 19.80
N GLN A 312 18.23 -21.56 18.48
CA GLN A 312 19.43 -22.03 17.79
C GLN A 312 19.79 -21.11 16.64
N ARG A 313 21.02 -21.19 16.16
CA ARG A 313 21.43 -20.50 14.94
C ARG A 313 21.02 -21.34 13.75
N ARG A 314 20.48 -20.70 12.70
CA ARG A 314 20.21 -21.39 11.44
C ARG A 314 21.51 -22.05 10.95
N SER A 315 21.58 -23.36 10.96
CA SER A 315 22.63 -24.08 10.26
C SER A 315 22.32 -24.00 8.77
N ILE A 316 23.16 -23.32 8.01
CA ILE A 316 23.13 -23.37 6.55
C ILE A 316 23.78 -24.70 6.18
N GLU A 317 23.06 -25.80 6.26
CA GLU A 317 23.47 -27.00 5.52
C GLU A 317 23.21 -26.71 4.04
N PRO A 318 24.25 -26.82 3.18
CA PRO A 318 24.04 -26.73 1.75
C PRO A 318 23.07 -27.85 1.37
N ALA A 319 21.97 -27.50 0.70
CA ALA A 319 21.02 -28.47 0.18
C ALA A 319 21.82 -29.54 -0.58
N ARG A 320 21.83 -30.78 -0.07
CA ARG A 320 22.37 -31.94 -0.82
C ARG A 320 21.58 -31.99 -2.12
N ARG A 321 22.24 -31.62 -3.21
CA ARG A 321 21.74 -31.93 -4.56
C ARG A 321 21.73 -33.45 -4.62
N THR A 322 20.57 -34.05 -4.55
CA THR A 322 20.36 -35.43 -5.02
C THR A 322 20.51 -35.37 -6.53
N VAL A 323 21.56 -36.03 -7.00
CA VAL A 323 21.84 -36.30 -8.43
C VAL A 323 20.78 -37.26 -8.94
#